data_ebd5631d7af648fa3c6d1e8699d9c1d2
#
_entry.id   ebd5631d7af648fa3c6d1e8699d9c1d2
#
_cell.length_a   1.000
_cell.length_b   1.000
_cell.length_c   1.000
_cell.angle_alpha   90.00
_cell.angle_beta   90.00
_cell.angle_gamma   90.00
#
_symmetry.space_group_name_H-M   'P 1'
#
loop_
_entity.id
_entity.type
_entity.pdbx_description
1 polymer ?
#
loop_
_entity_poly.entity_id
_entity_poly.type
_entity_poly.pdbx_seq_one_letter_code
_entity_poly.pdbx_strand_id
1 'polypeptide(L)'
;EQDFIESLRIWAEVIGDGTFPDAIGTESTMIAMPTLVQKLGKMQVTEEEGTQLGMSFGKGMLFHQILETQGKWQYTGDGVQYGDAEKVVFRYQPKGSQTWRVIYGDLRVEEVAEENLPQ
;
A
#
# COMPACT_ATOMS: atom_id res chain seq x y z
N GLU A 1 -9.01 3.84 -3.81
CA GLU A 1 -8.02 2.83 -4.22
C GLU A 1 -6.72 3.45 -4.72
N GLN A 2 -6.83 4.49 -5.52
CA GLN A 2 -5.63 5.14 -6.09
C GLN A 2 -4.72 5.68 -4.98
N ASP A 3 -5.28 6.28 -3.95
CA ASP A 3 -4.51 6.81 -2.83
C ASP A 3 -3.84 5.68 -2.05
N PHE A 4 -4.51 4.53 -1.93
CA PHE A 4 -3.94 3.37 -1.25
C PHE A 4 -2.77 2.80 -2.05
N ILE A 5 -2.89 2.71 -3.37
CA ILE A 5 -1.81 2.26 -4.25
C ILE A 5 -0.61 3.19 -4.12
N GLU A 6 -0.84 4.50 -4.10
CA GLU A 6 0.22 5.48 -3.91
C GLU A 6 0.90 5.32 -2.55
N SER A 7 0.12 5.00 -1.50
CA SER A 7 0.70 4.76 -0.17
C SER A 7 1.56 3.49 -0.17
N LEU A 8 1.15 2.44 -0.89
CA LEU A 8 1.98 1.24 -1.03
C LEU A 8 3.28 1.54 -1.74
N ARG A 9 3.25 2.40 -2.77
CA ARG A 9 4.46 2.83 -3.46
C ARG A 9 5.41 3.55 -2.50
N ILE A 10 4.88 4.44 -1.67
CA ILE A 10 5.68 5.16 -0.67
C ILE A 10 6.30 4.17 0.33
N TRP A 11 5.51 3.20 0.80
CA TRP A 11 6.03 2.15 1.68
C TRP A 11 7.23 1.44 1.07
N ALA A 12 7.11 1.05 -0.20
CA ALA A 12 8.14 0.25 -0.85
C ALA A 12 9.33 1.10 -1.29
N GLU A 13 9.10 2.21 -1.99
CA GLU A 13 10.18 3.02 -2.57
C GLU A 13 10.91 3.88 -1.56
N VAL A 14 10.17 4.54 -0.67
CA VAL A 14 10.74 5.53 0.24
C VAL A 14 11.12 4.89 1.57
N ILE A 15 10.17 4.26 2.23
CA ILE A 15 10.38 3.75 3.59
C ILE A 15 11.18 2.46 3.57
N GLY A 16 10.85 1.54 2.67
CA GLY A 16 11.42 0.21 2.63
C GLY A 16 12.60 0.01 1.69
N ASP A 17 13.07 1.06 1.03
CA ASP A 17 14.22 1.02 0.11
C ASP A 17 14.05 -0.04 -0.99
N GLY A 18 12.83 -0.17 -1.52
CA GLY A 18 12.53 -1.11 -2.60
C GLY A 18 11.85 -2.39 -2.17
N THR A 19 11.56 -2.54 -0.88
CA THR A 19 10.90 -3.73 -0.34
C THR A 19 9.66 -3.32 0.44
N PHE A 20 8.55 -4.05 0.24
CA PHE A 20 7.33 -3.80 1.00
C PHE A 20 7.52 -4.21 2.46
N PRO A 21 6.83 -3.51 3.40
CA PRO A 21 6.98 -3.81 4.82
C PRO A 21 6.34 -5.15 5.20
N ASP A 22 6.65 -5.63 6.40
CA ASP A 22 6.07 -6.86 6.93
C ASP A 22 4.60 -6.70 7.33
N ALA A 23 4.16 -5.45 7.57
CA ALA A 23 2.76 -5.16 7.88
C ALA A 23 2.42 -3.73 7.50
N ILE A 24 1.15 -3.49 7.23
CA ILE A 24 0.58 -2.16 7.03
C ILE A 24 -0.58 -1.99 7.99
N GLY A 25 -0.96 -0.76 8.28
CA GLY A 25 -2.05 -0.45 9.19
C GLY A 25 -1.70 0.76 10.01
N THR A 26 -2.59 1.12 10.94
CA THR A 26 -2.42 2.34 11.74
C THR A 26 -1.14 2.30 12.56
N GLU A 27 -0.91 1.22 13.29
CA GLU A 27 0.27 1.10 14.13
C GLU A 27 1.57 1.13 13.31
N SER A 28 1.63 0.34 12.24
CA SER A 28 2.80 0.31 11.37
C SER A 28 3.06 1.68 10.74
N THR A 29 2.00 2.38 10.36
CA THR A 29 2.09 3.73 9.79
C THR A 29 2.67 4.72 10.79
N MET A 30 2.20 4.67 12.04
CA MET A 30 2.73 5.56 13.09
C MET A 30 4.20 5.32 13.35
N ILE A 31 4.64 4.06 13.34
CA ILE A 31 6.05 3.72 13.51
C ILE A 31 6.88 4.20 12.33
N ALA A 32 6.33 4.13 11.12
CA ALA A 32 7.06 4.48 9.90
C ALA A 32 7.11 5.98 9.60
N MET A 33 6.21 6.78 10.17
CA MET A 33 6.15 8.21 9.87
C MET A 33 7.46 8.97 10.12
N PRO A 34 8.15 8.77 11.24
CA PRO A 34 9.45 9.44 11.43
C PRO A 34 10.46 9.07 10.36
N THR A 35 10.48 7.80 9.94
CA THR A 35 11.38 7.36 8.87
C THR A 35 11.01 8.02 7.54
N LEU A 36 9.72 8.13 7.24
CA LEU A 36 9.26 8.79 6.02
C LEU A 36 9.70 10.25 5.99
N VAL A 37 9.47 10.99 7.08
CA VAL A 37 9.85 12.40 7.17
C VAL A 37 11.36 12.56 6.97
N GLN A 38 12.16 11.71 7.62
CA GLN A 38 13.61 11.76 7.52
C GLN A 38 14.08 11.50 6.08
N LYS A 39 13.51 10.49 5.42
CA LYS A 39 13.90 10.15 4.05
C LYS A 39 13.46 11.20 3.04
N LEU A 40 12.31 11.82 3.22
CA LEU A 40 11.87 12.91 2.36
C LEU A 40 12.83 14.09 2.44
N GLY A 41 13.35 14.39 3.62
CA GLY A 41 14.35 15.43 3.79
C GLY A 41 15.64 15.14 3.03
N LYS A 42 16.05 13.87 2.95
CA LYS A 42 17.26 13.47 2.23
C LYS A 42 17.07 13.44 0.72
N MET A 43 15.84 13.29 0.25
CA MET A 43 15.53 13.21 -1.18
C MET A 43 15.53 14.57 -1.86
N GLN A 44 15.69 15.65 -1.12
CA GLN A 44 15.69 17.02 -1.65
C GLN A 44 14.40 17.35 -2.41
N VAL A 45 13.27 16.79 -1.97
CA VAL A 45 11.98 17.15 -2.53
C VAL A 45 11.57 18.53 -2.03
N THR A 46 10.77 19.24 -2.81
CA THR A 46 10.23 20.53 -2.38
C THR A 46 9.25 20.31 -1.23
N GLU A 47 8.97 21.37 -0.47
CA GLU A 47 7.97 21.34 0.58
C GLU A 47 6.62 20.90 0.04
N GLU A 48 6.24 21.41 -1.14
CA GLU A 48 5.00 21.03 -1.79
C GLU A 48 4.96 19.55 -2.14
N GLU A 49 6.05 19.02 -2.72
CA GLU A 49 6.13 17.59 -3.05
C GLU A 49 6.06 16.72 -1.81
N GLY A 50 6.76 17.09 -0.75
CA GLY A 50 6.71 16.36 0.52
C GLY A 50 5.31 16.35 1.12
N THR A 51 4.61 17.47 1.06
CA THR A 51 3.23 17.57 1.53
C THR A 51 2.31 16.68 0.73
N GLN A 52 2.45 16.64 -0.59
CA GLN A 52 1.66 15.78 -1.46
C GLN A 52 1.86 14.31 -1.12
N LEU A 53 3.11 13.89 -0.94
CA LEU A 53 3.42 12.50 -0.59
C LEU A 53 2.81 12.12 0.76
N GLY A 54 2.92 13.01 1.74
CA GLY A 54 2.34 12.76 3.06
C GLY A 54 0.82 12.67 3.01
N MET A 55 0.17 13.50 2.20
CA MET A 55 -1.29 13.46 2.04
C MET A 55 -1.73 12.15 1.39
N SER A 56 -1.04 11.72 0.32
CA SER A 56 -1.36 10.46 -0.35
C SER A 56 -1.20 9.27 0.60
N PHE A 57 -0.15 9.28 1.39
CA PHE A 57 0.10 8.24 2.39
C PHE A 57 -1.04 8.19 3.42
N GLY A 58 -1.46 9.35 3.93
CA GLY A 58 -2.56 9.43 4.89
C GLY A 58 -3.90 8.98 4.32
N LYS A 59 -4.21 9.34 3.08
CA LYS A 59 -5.43 8.92 2.42
C LYS A 59 -5.45 7.40 2.20
N GLY A 60 -4.31 6.82 1.85
CA GLY A 60 -4.19 5.38 1.71
C GLY A 60 -4.45 4.65 3.01
N MET A 61 -3.96 5.20 4.12
CA MET A 61 -4.22 4.65 5.44
C MET A 61 -5.71 4.70 5.78
N LEU A 62 -6.40 5.80 5.45
CA LEU A 62 -7.85 5.90 5.66
C LEU A 62 -8.60 4.83 4.87
N PHE A 63 -8.20 4.61 3.63
CA PHE A 63 -8.80 3.56 2.80
C PHE A 63 -8.64 2.19 3.48
N HIS A 64 -7.46 1.89 4.01
CA HIS A 64 -7.20 0.64 4.71
C HIS A 64 -8.06 0.51 5.96
N GLN A 65 -8.22 1.57 6.73
CA GLN A 65 -9.08 1.57 7.92
C GLN A 65 -10.53 1.26 7.57
N ILE A 66 -11.02 1.80 6.47
CA ILE A 66 -12.37 1.51 6.01
C ILE A 66 -12.52 0.03 5.66
N LEU A 67 -11.53 -0.56 5.01
CA LEU A 67 -11.54 -1.99 4.70
C LEU A 67 -11.54 -2.85 5.95
N GLU A 68 -10.80 -2.46 6.99
CA GLU A 68 -10.77 -3.20 8.24
C GLU A 68 -12.14 -3.34 8.88
N THR A 69 -13.02 -2.36 8.68
CA THR A 69 -14.35 -2.35 9.28
C THR A 69 -15.47 -2.79 8.34
N GLN A 70 -15.28 -2.72 7.04
CA GLN A 70 -16.36 -2.91 6.07
C GLN A 70 -16.09 -3.94 4.98
N GLY A 71 -14.91 -4.50 4.92
CA GLY A 71 -14.56 -5.39 3.83
C GLY A 71 -13.68 -6.54 4.24
N LYS A 72 -13.40 -7.41 3.28
CA LYS A 72 -12.42 -8.48 3.43
C LYS A 72 -11.12 -8.03 2.78
N TRP A 73 -9.99 -8.33 3.43
CA TRP A 73 -8.69 -7.95 2.90
C TRP A 73 -7.61 -8.87 3.44
N GLN A 74 -6.50 -8.92 2.72
CA GLN A 74 -5.31 -9.64 3.16
C GLN A 74 -4.07 -8.96 2.59
N TYR A 75 -3.10 -8.70 3.46
CA TYR A 75 -1.81 -8.16 3.06
C TYR A 75 -0.80 -9.29 2.98
N THR A 76 -0.12 -9.42 1.84
CA THR A 76 0.86 -10.47 1.59
C THR A 76 2.17 -9.90 1.05
N GLY A 77 2.44 -8.63 1.33
CA GLY A 77 3.61 -7.93 0.80
C GLY A 77 4.90 -8.11 1.59
N ASP A 78 4.87 -8.82 2.73
CA ASP A 78 6.07 -9.03 3.55
C ASP A 78 7.20 -9.63 2.71
N GLY A 79 8.30 -8.86 2.59
CA GLY A 79 9.47 -9.31 1.85
C GLY A 79 9.36 -9.22 0.34
N VAL A 80 8.23 -8.78 -0.21
CA VAL A 80 8.07 -8.60 -1.65
C VAL A 80 8.84 -7.37 -2.10
N GLN A 81 9.57 -7.48 -3.20
CA GLN A 81 10.30 -6.35 -3.77
C GLN A 81 9.40 -5.54 -4.69
N TYR A 82 9.55 -4.23 -4.65
CA TYR A 82 8.84 -3.34 -5.55
C TYR A 82 9.20 -3.66 -7.00
N GLY A 83 8.19 -3.81 -7.82
CA GLY A 83 8.36 -4.17 -9.23
C GLY A 83 8.19 -5.65 -9.53
N ASP A 84 7.99 -6.48 -8.51
CA ASP A 84 7.77 -7.92 -8.69
C ASP A 84 6.33 -8.17 -9.12
N ALA A 85 6.11 -8.25 -10.43
CA ALA A 85 4.78 -8.39 -11.01
C ALA A 85 4.15 -9.77 -10.79
N GLU A 86 4.93 -10.73 -10.30
CA GLU A 86 4.43 -12.10 -10.10
C GLU A 86 3.91 -12.34 -8.69
N LYS A 87 4.21 -11.44 -7.75
CA LYS A 87 3.84 -11.61 -6.34
C LYS A 87 2.74 -10.64 -5.95
N VAL A 88 1.78 -11.14 -5.18
CA VAL A 88 0.67 -10.35 -4.66
C VAL A 88 1.11 -9.64 -3.38
N VAL A 89 0.83 -8.36 -3.29
CA VAL A 89 1.11 -7.55 -2.09
C VAL A 89 -0.14 -7.39 -1.24
N PHE A 90 -1.27 -7.17 -1.88
CA PHE A 90 -2.51 -6.90 -1.16
C PHE A 90 -3.69 -7.37 -2.01
N ARG A 91 -4.72 -7.88 -1.35
CA ARG A 91 -5.98 -8.20 -2.03
C ARG A 91 -7.14 -7.83 -1.13
N TYR A 92 -8.21 -7.38 -1.74
CA TYR A 92 -9.40 -7.01 -0.96
C TYR A 92 -10.66 -7.22 -1.79
N GLN A 93 -11.78 -7.42 -1.08
CA GLN A 93 -13.09 -7.51 -1.70
C GLN A 93 -13.90 -6.29 -1.26
N PRO A 94 -14.21 -5.37 -2.18
CA PRO A 94 -15.04 -4.21 -1.84
C PRO A 94 -16.42 -4.67 -1.36
N LYS A 95 -17.00 -3.91 -0.44
CA LYS A 95 -18.33 -4.21 0.07
C LYS A 95 -19.34 -4.22 -1.09
N GLY A 96 -20.11 -5.29 -1.18
CA GLY A 96 -21.11 -5.45 -2.24
C GLY A 96 -20.56 -5.99 -3.55
N SER A 97 -19.25 -6.22 -3.64
CA SER A 97 -18.65 -6.80 -4.83
C SER A 97 -18.54 -8.32 -4.69
N GLN A 98 -18.68 -9.02 -5.82
CA GLN A 98 -18.47 -10.47 -5.87
C GLN A 98 -17.07 -10.83 -6.32
N THR A 99 -16.26 -9.84 -6.67
CA THR A 99 -14.89 -10.06 -7.13
C THR A 99 -13.90 -9.43 -6.17
N TRP A 100 -12.67 -9.92 -6.24
CA TRP A 100 -11.56 -9.38 -5.47
C TRP A 100 -10.69 -8.50 -6.34
N ARG A 101 -10.11 -7.48 -5.75
CA ARG A 101 -9.09 -6.67 -6.40
C ARG A 101 -7.74 -7.08 -5.82
N VAL A 102 -6.83 -7.42 -6.71
CA VAL A 102 -5.51 -7.94 -6.34
C VAL A 102 -4.44 -6.95 -6.80
N ILE A 103 -3.59 -6.53 -5.86
CA ILE A 103 -2.50 -5.59 -6.13
C ILE A 103 -1.19 -6.36 -6.08
N TYR A 104 -0.43 -6.30 -7.17
CA TYR A 104 0.84 -7.00 -7.30
C TYR A 104 2.02 -6.10 -6.89
N GLY A 105 3.21 -6.69 -6.82
CA GLY A 105 4.41 -5.96 -6.40
C GLY A 105 4.80 -4.80 -7.28
N ASP A 106 4.35 -4.78 -8.53
CA ASP A 106 4.53 -3.65 -9.44
C ASP A 106 3.38 -2.63 -9.34
N LEU A 107 2.50 -2.80 -8.38
CA LEU A 107 1.31 -1.99 -8.13
C LEU A 107 0.23 -2.10 -9.22
N ARG A 108 0.31 -3.13 -10.05
CA ARG A 108 -0.75 -3.45 -10.99
C ARG A 108 -1.96 -4.01 -10.25
N VAL A 109 -3.15 -3.60 -10.64
CA VAL A 109 -4.39 -4.06 -10.04
C VAL A 109 -5.15 -4.93 -11.04
N GLU A 110 -5.60 -6.10 -10.58
CA GLU A 110 -6.47 -6.97 -11.38
C GLU A 110 -7.73 -7.28 -10.61
N GLU A 111 -8.85 -7.38 -11.31
CA GLU A 111 -10.11 -7.83 -10.73
C GLU A 111 -10.25 -9.32 -11.01
N VAL A 112 -10.43 -10.11 -9.94
CA VAL A 112 -10.40 -11.57 -10.02
C VAL A 112 -11.58 -12.14 -9.25
N ALA A 113 -12.24 -13.14 -9.80
CA ALA A 113 -13.26 -13.87 -9.07
C ALA A 113 -12.63 -14.63 -7.89
N GLU A 114 -13.40 -14.81 -6.80
CA GLU A 114 -12.89 -15.45 -5.59
C GLU A 114 -12.27 -16.83 -5.89
N GLU A 115 -12.87 -17.59 -6.77
CA GLU A 115 -12.38 -18.93 -7.16
C GLU A 115 -11.05 -18.91 -7.91
N ASN A 116 -10.68 -17.75 -8.46
CA ASN A 116 -9.44 -17.57 -9.24
C ASN A 116 -8.36 -16.81 -8.49
N LEU A 117 -8.54 -16.56 -7.21
CA LEU A 117 -7.55 -15.81 -6.42
C LEU A 117 -6.20 -16.52 -6.40
N PRO A 118 -5.11 -15.78 -6.56
CA PRO A 118 -3.76 -16.34 -6.38
C PRO A 118 -3.56 -16.79 -4.92
N GLN A 119 -2.88 -17.88 -4.75
CA GLN A 119 -2.57 -18.38 -3.42
C GLN A 119 -1.23 -17.87 -2.92
#